data_c161c5d4667d759e55d9f9540a28d5cd
#
_entry.id   c161c5d4667d759e55d9f9540a28d5cd
#
_cell.length_a   1.000
_cell.length_b   1.000
_cell.length_c   1.000
_cell.angle_alpha   90.00
_cell.angle_beta   90.00
_cell.angle_gamma   90.00
#
_symmetry.space_group_name_H-M   'P 1'
#
loop_
_entity.id
_entity.type
_entity.pdbx_description
1 polymer ?
#
loop_
_entity_poly.entity_id
_entity_poly.type
_entity_poly.pdbx_seq_one_letter_code
_entity_poly.pdbx_strand_id
1 'polypeptide(L)'
;MVSAGRSTCFALALGVGLAWTLNVAAQDSASRVDSPPMMSQTFDRIIAGGMVYDGSGAAGEVLDVGIRGDRITAIGDLSAAPTREIIDARGLAVVPGFIDIHSHAVRVERETSGLFNHPESENYLRQGVTTAIGGPDGNSWYPIETLLTAVEETPIGINFGTFVGHNTVRAEVMGREQRAPTADELESMVGLVDTAMREGAYGLSSGLKYIPGAYADTDEVIALSRAAAAHDGIYITHLRDEGPGLLDSIRETIAIGEGAGLPVQVTHHKAMGVSMWGKSEEALALLDDANARGIDATSDQYPYTASSTGISVLFPDWSLEGDRAERQARMNDPEQRSRILAGIVDTLREVRTGNDLTRVVLADCAWDRSLNGLTLKGLLERFDEPVTLESAAERVLWLETSGGCSAVYHTMDEGDVERIMRHPGTMIASDGGIFQPGPEVPHPRNYGAFARVLGVYVRERGVLDFPTAIHKMSRMPADRMGMSDRGRLAVGAYADIAVLDPERVVDRATFEDPHQMSEGVVHVLVNGEMALRDGELTEVRAGRVLRSTDRVATRP
;
A
#
# COMPACT_ATOMS: atom_id res chain seq x y z
N MET A 1 40.65 37.92 -44.08
CA MET A 1 41.65 37.22 -44.89
C MET A 1 41.16 35.78 -44.95
N VAL A 2 40.50 35.41 -46.09
CA VAL A 2 40.99 34.61 -47.18
C VAL A 2 41.14 33.14 -46.74
N SER A 3 40.53 32.10 -47.29
CA SER A 3 39.98 31.73 -48.59
C SER A 3 39.67 30.22 -48.50
N ALA A 4 38.51 29.68 -48.78
CA ALA A 4 38.02 29.24 -50.10
C ALA A 4 38.73 28.04 -50.72
N GLY A 5 37.95 27.06 -51.20
CA GLY A 5 38.31 26.07 -52.23
C GLY A 5 37.50 24.79 -52.08
N ARG A 6 36.34 24.56 -52.62
CA ARG A 6 35.91 24.09 -53.96
C ARG A 6 36.80 23.01 -54.59
N SER A 7 36.29 21.81 -54.87
CA SER A 7 35.80 21.46 -56.23
C SER A 7 35.39 19.98 -56.33
N THR A 8 34.23 19.80 -56.90
CA THR A 8 33.65 18.80 -57.79
C THR A 8 34.59 18.01 -58.66
N CYS A 9 34.26 16.72 -58.95
CA CYS A 9 34.28 16.15 -60.30
C CYS A 9 33.37 14.93 -60.49
N PHE A 10 32.59 15.00 -61.54
CA PHE A 10 31.73 14.01 -62.20
C PHE A 10 32.57 12.93 -62.90
N ALA A 11 32.05 11.71 -63.01
CA ALA A 11 32.28 10.84 -64.18
C ALA A 11 31.13 9.84 -64.35
N LEU A 12 30.39 10.00 -65.45
CA LEU A 12 29.52 9.03 -66.12
C LEU A 12 30.33 7.93 -66.79
N ALA A 13 29.84 6.67 -66.75
CA ALA A 13 30.12 5.71 -67.76
C ALA A 13 28.89 4.81 -67.98
N LEU A 14 28.39 4.87 -69.24
CA LEU A 14 27.42 3.94 -69.84
C LEU A 14 28.08 2.61 -70.19
N GLY A 15 27.33 1.49 -70.08
CA GLY A 15 27.73 0.19 -70.62
C GLY A 15 26.55 -0.79 -70.70
N VAL A 16 25.85 -0.76 -71.76
CA VAL A 16 25.22 -1.76 -72.66
C VAL A 16 24.91 -3.15 -72.04
N GLY A 17 23.65 -3.56 -72.25
CA GLY A 17 22.96 -4.76 -71.82
C GLY A 17 23.40 -6.10 -72.48
N LEU A 18 22.89 -7.13 -71.83
CA LEU A 18 22.55 -8.41 -72.50
C LEU A 18 21.41 -9.06 -71.72
N ALA A 19 20.27 -9.24 -72.35
CA ALA A 19 19.14 -9.97 -71.86
C ALA A 19 19.36 -11.46 -71.88
N TRP A 20 19.20 -12.12 -70.75
CA TRP A 20 18.97 -13.58 -70.70
C TRP A 20 17.67 -13.82 -69.97
N THR A 21 16.70 -14.27 -70.77
CA THR A 21 15.42 -14.80 -70.22
C THR A 21 15.67 -16.20 -69.70
N LEU A 22 15.58 -16.39 -68.40
CA LEU A 22 15.40 -17.68 -67.74
C LEU A 22 14.07 -17.71 -67.03
N ASN A 23 13.20 -18.55 -67.60
CA ASN A 23 11.91 -18.93 -67.04
C ASN A 23 12.16 -19.79 -65.79
N VAL A 24 11.91 -19.30 -64.60
CA VAL A 24 11.87 -20.09 -63.37
C VAL A 24 10.43 -20.09 -62.87
N ALA A 25 9.83 -21.25 -62.97
CA ALA A 25 8.53 -21.53 -62.38
C ALA A 25 8.59 -21.24 -60.86
N ALA A 26 7.77 -20.31 -60.40
CA ALA A 26 7.54 -20.07 -58.97
C ALA A 26 6.81 -21.29 -58.40
N GLN A 27 7.49 -22.08 -57.60
CA GLN A 27 6.85 -22.95 -56.60
C GLN A 27 6.70 -22.11 -55.32
N ASP A 28 5.52 -21.57 -55.16
CA ASP A 28 5.03 -21.03 -53.91
C ASP A 28 4.82 -22.17 -52.90
N SER A 29 5.85 -22.52 -52.16
CA SER A 29 5.76 -23.29 -50.94
C SER A 29 5.97 -22.33 -49.76
N ALA A 30 4.99 -21.47 -49.51
CA ALA A 30 4.86 -20.86 -48.21
C ALA A 30 4.62 -21.98 -47.17
N SER A 31 5.68 -22.41 -46.50
CA SER A 31 5.57 -23.20 -45.29
C SER A 31 4.80 -22.37 -44.28
N ARG A 32 3.50 -22.58 -44.21
CA ARG A 32 2.73 -22.26 -43.03
C ARG A 32 3.40 -23.01 -41.89
N VAL A 33 4.07 -22.27 -41.00
CA VAL A 33 4.35 -22.75 -39.66
C VAL A 33 2.98 -22.82 -39.01
N ASP A 34 2.37 -24.01 -39.08
CA ASP A 34 1.19 -24.32 -38.27
C ASP A 34 1.64 -24.22 -36.81
N SER A 35 1.33 -23.11 -36.17
CA SER A 35 1.31 -23.06 -34.72
C SER A 35 0.38 -24.19 -34.27
N PRO A 36 0.82 -25.11 -33.40
CA PRO A 36 -0.05 -26.21 -32.96
C PRO A 36 -1.35 -25.60 -32.42
N PRO A 37 -2.51 -26.18 -32.74
CA PRO A 37 -3.78 -25.66 -32.31
C PRO A 37 -3.78 -25.57 -30.78
N MET A 38 -4.12 -24.40 -30.22
CA MET A 38 -4.21 -24.10 -28.79
C MET A 38 -5.14 -25.06 -28.01
N MET A 39 -5.82 -25.95 -28.71
CA MET A 39 -6.82 -26.92 -28.23
C MET A 39 -6.26 -28.24 -27.69
N SER A 40 -4.94 -28.50 -27.70
CA SER A 40 -4.40 -29.81 -27.32
C SER A 40 -4.05 -29.96 -25.83
N GLN A 41 -4.08 -28.91 -25.05
CA GLN A 41 -3.74 -28.96 -23.62
C GLN A 41 -4.93 -28.63 -22.75
N THR A 42 -5.23 -29.51 -21.80
CA THR A 42 -6.31 -29.35 -20.80
C THR A 42 -5.99 -28.21 -19.84
N PHE A 43 -6.92 -27.30 -19.62
CA PHE A 43 -6.82 -26.30 -18.53
C PHE A 43 -7.03 -26.98 -17.17
N ASP A 44 -6.36 -26.47 -16.16
CA ASP A 44 -6.66 -26.88 -14.80
C ASP A 44 -8.00 -26.28 -14.36
N ARG A 45 -8.22 -24.99 -14.69
CA ARG A 45 -9.48 -24.27 -14.43
C ARG A 45 -9.84 -23.35 -15.59
N ILE A 46 -11.13 -23.20 -15.84
CA ILE A 46 -11.69 -22.15 -16.69
C ILE A 46 -12.72 -21.38 -15.84
N ILE A 47 -12.51 -20.05 -15.69
CA ILE A 47 -13.52 -19.14 -15.16
C ILE A 47 -14.36 -18.71 -16.34
N ALA A 48 -15.63 -19.13 -16.37
CA ALA A 48 -16.47 -19.09 -17.57
C ALA A 48 -17.55 -18.00 -17.49
N GLY A 49 -17.68 -17.23 -18.59
CA GLY A 49 -18.79 -16.32 -18.86
C GLY A 49 -18.90 -15.11 -17.94
N GLY A 50 -17.83 -14.72 -17.24
CA GLY A 50 -17.80 -13.56 -16.39
C GLY A 50 -17.53 -12.26 -17.14
N MET A 51 -17.89 -11.12 -16.56
CA MET A 51 -17.48 -9.81 -17.04
C MET A 51 -16.02 -9.56 -16.62
N VAL A 52 -15.10 -9.72 -17.54
CA VAL A 52 -13.65 -9.65 -17.31
C VAL A 52 -13.17 -8.21 -17.41
N TYR A 53 -12.55 -7.69 -16.35
CA TYR A 53 -11.84 -6.43 -16.30
C TYR A 53 -10.35 -6.72 -16.16
N ASP A 54 -9.54 -6.30 -17.10
CA ASP A 54 -8.13 -6.66 -17.18
C ASP A 54 -7.20 -5.91 -16.20
N GLY A 55 -7.73 -4.93 -15.47
CA GLY A 55 -7.00 -4.05 -14.55
C GLY A 55 -6.49 -2.76 -15.20
N SER A 56 -6.65 -2.57 -16.51
CA SER A 56 -6.17 -1.36 -17.22
C SER A 56 -7.02 -0.10 -16.99
N GLY A 57 -8.22 -0.25 -16.42
CA GLY A 57 -9.25 0.80 -16.37
C GLY A 57 -10.17 0.78 -17.60
N ALA A 58 -9.99 -0.14 -18.54
CA ALA A 58 -10.90 -0.34 -19.67
C ALA A 58 -12.23 -0.99 -19.24
N ALA A 59 -13.27 -0.79 -20.05
CA ALA A 59 -14.56 -1.45 -19.86
C ALA A 59 -14.40 -2.98 -19.92
N GLY A 60 -15.20 -3.70 -19.11
CA GLY A 60 -15.18 -5.15 -19.09
C GLY A 60 -15.81 -5.78 -20.33
N GLU A 61 -15.40 -7.01 -20.62
CA GLU A 61 -15.93 -7.84 -21.69
C GLU A 61 -16.34 -9.20 -21.14
N VAL A 62 -17.41 -9.82 -21.67
CA VAL A 62 -17.82 -11.17 -21.28
C VAL A 62 -16.92 -12.18 -21.97
N LEU A 63 -16.01 -12.78 -21.20
CA LEU A 63 -14.97 -13.70 -21.68
C LEU A 63 -14.77 -14.84 -20.68
N ASP A 64 -14.05 -15.88 -21.12
CA ASP A 64 -13.55 -16.94 -20.26
C ASP A 64 -12.07 -16.72 -19.98
N VAL A 65 -11.60 -17.12 -18.77
CA VAL A 65 -10.19 -17.07 -18.36
C VAL A 65 -9.69 -18.49 -18.09
N GLY A 66 -8.74 -18.97 -18.90
CA GLY A 66 -8.15 -20.29 -18.80
C GLY A 66 -6.82 -20.29 -18.03
N ILE A 67 -6.72 -21.17 -17.03
CA ILE A 67 -5.63 -21.24 -16.07
C ILE A 67 -4.92 -22.60 -16.18
N ARG A 68 -3.58 -22.60 -16.18
CA ARG A 68 -2.72 -23.78 -16.03
C ARG A 68 -1.64 -23.50 -15.01
N GLY A 69 -1.56 -24.36 -13.99
CA GLY A 69 -0.70 -24.10 -12.84
C GLY A 69 -1.01 -22.76 -12.22
N ASP A 70 0.00 -21.93 -12.09
CA ASP A 70 -0.13 -20.61 -11.49
C ASP A 70 -0.32 -19.44 -12.49
N ARG A 71 -0.53 -19.74 -13.80
CA ARG A 71 -0.60 -18.72 -14.85
C ARG A 71 -1.93 -18.71 -15.59
N ILE A 72 -2.34 -17.52 -16.00
CA ILE A 72 -3.37 -17.31 -17.02
C ILE A 72 -2.74 -17.67 -18.37
N THR A 73 -3.33 -18.64 -19.08
CA THR A 73 -2.77 -19.13 -20.35
C THR A 73 -3.65 -18.85 -21.55
N ALA A 74 -4.91 -18.46 -21.34
CA ALA A 74 -5.82 -18.03 -22.39
C ALA A 74 -6.89 -17.10 -21.83
N ILE A 75 -7.37 -16.14 -22.64
CA ILE A 75 -8.54 -15.30 -22.39
C ILE A 75 -9.32 -15.22 -23.71
N GLY A 76 -10.63 -15.51 -23.69
CA GLY A 76 -11.47 -15.50 -24.87
C GLY A 76 -12.61 -16.51 -24.77
N ASP A 77 -13.16 -16.98 -25.88
CA ASP A 77 -14.14 -18.06 -25.90
C ASP A 77 -13.43 -19.42 -25.71
N LEU A 78 -13.58 -20.00 -24.52
CA LEU A 78 -13.03 -21.31 -24.16
C LEU A 78 -14.11 -22.38 -23.95
N SER A 79 -15.35 -22.12 -24.41
CA SER A 79 -16.52 -23.00 -24.20
C SER A 79 -16.34 -24.45 -24.72
N ALA A 80 -15.50 -24.64 -25.74
CA ALA A 80 -15.13 -25.95 -26.29
C ALA A 80 -13.80 -26.51 -25.78
N ALA A 81 -13.10 -25.79 -24.89
CA ALA A 81 -11.76 -26.18 -24.45
C ALA A 81 -11.84 -27.25 -23.34
N PRO A 82 -10.96 -28.26 -23.35
CA PRO A 82 -10.93 -29.25 -22.27
C PRO A 82 -10.41 -28.62 -20.97
N THR A 83 -11.10 -28.87 -19.87
CA THR A 83 -10.72 -28.40 -18.53
C THR A 83 -11.01 -29.44 -17.47
N ARG A 84 -10.30 -29.40 -16.35
CA ARG A 84 -10.57 -30.23 -15.18
C ARG A 84 -11.69 -29.65 -14.32
N GLU A 85 -11.78 -28.30 -14.26
CA GLU A 85 -12.75 -27.59 -13.45
C GLU A 85 -13.30 -26.37 -14.21
N ILE A 86 -14.61 -26.12 -14.08
CA ILE A 86 -15.27 -24.90 -14.55
C ILE A 86 -15.76 -24.12 -13.33
N ILE A 87 -15.41 -22.85 -13.27
CA ILE A 87 -15.90 -21.88 -12.30
C ILE A 87 -16.91 -21.01 -13.04
N ASP A 88 -18.19 -21.14 -12.72
CA ASP A 88 -19.26 -20.35 -13.36
C ASP A 88 -19.23 -18.91 -12.81
N ALA A 89 -18.87 -17.95 -13.66
CA ALA A 89 -18.81 -16.53 -13.32
C ALA A 89 -19.90 -15.70 -14.02
N ARG A 90 -20.93 -16.31 -14.58
CA ARG A 90 -22.02 -15.59 -15.26
C ARG A 90 -22.73 -14.64 -14.31
N GLY A 91 -22.81 -13.36 -14.71
CA GLY A 91 -23.37 -12.28 -13.88
C GLY A 91 -22.40 -11.72 -12.82
N LEU A 92 -21.17 -12.23 -12.76
CA LEU A 92 -20.13 -11.78 -11.85
C LEU A 92 -19.03 -11.02 -12.61
N ALA A 93 -18.29 -10.20 -11.89
CA ALA A 93 -17.07 -9.56 -12.36
C ALA A 93 -15.87 -10.45 -12.06
N VAL A 94 -14.99 -10.62 -13.06
CA VAL A 94 -13.69 -11.29 -12.95
C VAL A 94 -12.62 -10.22 -13.05
N VAL A 95 -11.86 -10.02 -11.98
CA VAL A 95 -10.90 -8.93 -11.84
C VAL A 95 -9.54 -9.46 -11.38
N PRO A 96 -8.43 -8.76 -11.63
CA PRO A 96 -7.17 -9.11 -10.97
C PRO A 96 -7.33 -9.09 -9.46
N GLY A 97 -6.69 -10.00 -8.76
CA GLY A 97 -6.58 -9.94 -7.30
C GLY A 97 -5.97 -8.60 -6.87
N PHE A 98 -6.55 -7.98 -5.85
CA PHE A 98 -6.13 -6.66 -5.38
C PHE A 98 -4.78 -6.73 -4.68
N ILE A 99 -4.03 -5.62 -4.79
CA ILE A 99 -2.71 -5.45 -4.18
C ILE A 99 -2.81 -4.32 -3.16
N ASP A 100 -2.67 -4.67 -1.89
CA ASP A 100 -2.59 -3.71 -0.81
C ASP A 100 -1.14 -3.22 -0.66
N ILE A 101 -0.86 -2.04 -1.22
CA ILE A 101 0.48 -1.46 -1.26
C ILE A 101 0.91 -0.85 0.09
N HIS A 102 -0.02 -0.70 1.03
CA HIS A 102 0.22 -0.15 2.36
C HIS A 102 -0.49 -1.01 3.40
N SER A 103 0.22 -2.01 3.93
CA SER A 103 -0.33 -3.01 4.83
C SER A 103 0.50 -3.19 6.09
N HIS A 104 -0.18 -3.31 7.22
CA HIS A 104 0.38 -3.73 8.51
C HIS A 104 0.19 -5.25 8.75
N ALA A 105 0.26 -6.07 7.69
CA ALA A 105 0.12 -7.53 7.78
C ALA A 105 1.15 -8.17 8.72
N VAL A 106 2.35 -7.58 8.79
CA VAL A 106 3.40 -7.95 9.74
C VAL A 106 3.74 -6.75 10.61
N ARG A 107 3.65 -6.90 11.93
CA ARG A 107 4.00 -5.85 12.91
C ARG A 107 5.28 -6.21 13.64
N VAL A 108 6.24 -5.27 13.67
CA VAL A 108 7.57 -5.44 14.29
C VAL A 108 7.48 -5.63 15.82
N GLU A 109 6.50 -4.99 16.45
CA GLU A 109 6.39 -4.90 17.91
C GLU A 109 5.82 -6.14 18.59
N ARG A 110 5.39 -7.17 17.84
CA ARG A 110 4.80 -8.39 18.36
C ARG A 110 5.48 -9.59 17.70
N GLU A 111 6.08 -10.46 18.48
CA GLU A 111 6.50 -11.81 18.04
C GLU A 111 5.36 -12.60 17.38
N THR A 112 4.13 -12.12 17.55
CA THR A 112 2.87 -12.63 17.03
C THR A 112 2.24 -11.59 16.13
N SER A 113 2.81 -11.35 14.94
CA SER A 113 2.20 -10.48 13.93
C SER A 113 0.98 -11.14 13.29
N GLY A 114 0.10 -10.33 12.68
CA GLY A 114 -1.13 -10.80 12.08
C GLY A 114 -0.92 -11.97 11.11
N LEU A 115 0.02 -11.84 10.15
CA LEU A 115 0.30 -12.86 9.13
C LEU A 115 0.79 -14.20 9.72
N PHE A 116 1.59 -14.18 10.79
CA PHE A 116 2.07 -15.41 11.41
C PHE A 116 1.03 -16.08 12.31
N ASN A 117 0.13 -15.31 12.92
CA ASN A 117 -0.96 -15.84 13.73
C ASN A 117 -2.16 -16.29 12.89
N HIS A 118 -2.41 -15.60 11.77
CA HIS A 118 -3.55 -15.81 10.89
C HIS A 118 -3.08 -15.91 9.43
N PRO A 119 -2.27 -16.96 9.12
CA PRO A 119 -1.66 -17.10 7.80
C PRO A 119 -2.69 -17.30 6.69
N GLU A 120 -3.93 -17.68 7.03
CA GLU A 120 -5.06 -17.76 6.09
C GLU A 120 -5.44 -16.39 5.52
N SER A 121 -5.20 -15.29 6.24
CA SER A 121 -5.49 -13.91 5.80
C SER A 121 -6.95 -13.71 5.36
N GLU A 122 -7.91 -14.29 6.10
CA GLU A 122 -9.33 -14.34 5.73
C GLU A 122 -9.91 -12.95 5.46
N ASN A 123 -9.64 -11.98 6.35
CA ASN A 123 -10.14 -10.62 6.20
C ASN A 123 -9.64 -9.91 4.93
N TYR A 124 -8.48 -10.30 4.38
CA TYR A 124 -7.96 -9.82 3.10
C TYR A 124 -8.60 -10.54 1.92
N LEU A 125 -8.66 -11.88 1.96
CA LEU A 125 -9.26 -12.67 0.88
C LEU A 125 -10.74 -12.33 0.66
N ARG A 126 -11.50 -12.09 1.73
CA ARG A 126 -12.91 -11.67 1.63
C ARG A 126 -13.12 -10.28 1.04
N GLN A 127 -12.06 -9.49 0.90
CA GLN A 127 -12.04 -8.23 0.18
C GLN A 127 -11.50 -8.35 -1.26
N GLY A 128 -11.07 -9.56 -1.69
CA GLY A 128 -10.44 -9.80 -3.00
C GLY A 128 -8.94 -9.48 -3.04
N VAL A 129 -8.31 -9.22 -1.89
CA VAL A 129 -6.87 -8.93 -1.79
C VAL A 129 -6.08 -10.22 -1.86
N THR A 130 -5.13 -10.30 -2.79
CA THR A 130 -4.26 -11.46 -3.03
C THR A 130 -2.79 -11.17 -2.73
N THR A 131 -2.45 -9.90 -2.52
CA THR A 131 -1.07 -9.46 -2.27
C THR A 131 -1.07 -8.32 -1.25
N ALA A 132 -0.18 -8.40 -0.25
CA ALA A 132 0.05 -7.35 0.73
C ALA A 132 1.53 -6.95 0.77
N ILE A 133 1.80 -5.63 0.84
CA ILE A 133 3.14 -5.08 0.98
C ILE A 133 3.28 -4.47 2.38
N GLY A 134 4.15 -5.08 3.18
CA GLY A 134 4.42 -4.68 4.56
C GLY A 134 5.56 -3.68 4.70
N GLY A 135 5.90 -3.37 5.96
CA GLY A 135 6.98 -2.45 6.30
C GLY A 135 6.71 -0.98 5.98
N PRO A 136 5.44 -0.47 6.02
CA PRO A 136 5.14 0.94 5.81
C PRO A 136 5.55 1.78 7.04
N ASP A 137 5.37 3.11 6.95
CA ASP A 137 5.49 4.08 8.05
C ASP A 137 6.82 4.05 8.78
N GLY A 138 7.88 3.67 8.07
CA GLY A 138 9.23 3.62 8.60
C GLY A 138 9.53 2.43 9.52
N ASN A 139 8.59 1.54 9.72
CA ASN A 139 8.76 0.38 10.60
C ASN A 139 8.74 -0.92 9.81
N SER A 140 9.83 -1.67 9.85
CA SER A 140 9.94 -2.99 9.25
C SER A 140 10.63 -3.97 10.20
N TRP A 141 10.45 -5.24 9.98
CA TRP A 141 11.35 -6.22 10.56
C TRP A 141 12.74 -6.05 9.92
N TYR A 142 13.79 -6.27 10.67
CA TYR A 142 15.16 -6.22 10.19
C TYR A 142 16.02 -7.33 10.83
N PRO A 143 16.88 -8.06 10.10
CA PRO A 143 17.10 -8.04 8.64
C PRO A 143 15.87 -8.46 7.82
N ILE A 144 15.76 -7.92 6.60
CA ILE A 144 14.64 -8.25 5.69
C ILE A 144 14.65 -9.73 5.30
N GLU A 145 15.83 -10.31 5.03
CA GLU A 145 15.96 -11.74 4.71
C GLU A 145 15.40 -12.64 5.83
N THR A 146 15.61 -12.28 7.10
CA THR A 146 15.05 -13.03 8.22
C THR A 146 13.51 -13.04 8.20
N LEU A 147 12.89 -11.90 7.90
CA LEU A 147 11.43 -11.82 7.74
C LEU A 147 10.96 -12.67 6.58
N LEU A 148 11.56 -12.47 5.39
CA LEU A 148 11.10 -13.14 4.18
C LEU A 148 11.26 -14.65 4.26
N THR A 149 12.35 -15.13 4.86
CA THR A 149 12.56 -16.56 5.16
C THR A 149 11.49 -17.10 6.11
N ALA A 150 11.19 -16.38 7.21
CA ALA A 150 10.14 -16.80 8.13
C ALA A 150 8.75 -16.86 7.46
N VAL A 151 8.47 -15.94 6.53
CA VAL A 151 7.23 -16.00 5.75
C VAL A 151 7.24 -17.14 4.74
N GLU A 152 8.37 -17.45 4.07
CA GLU A 152 8.51 -18.61 3.17
C GLU A 152 8.29 -19.94 3.88
N GLU A 153 8.72 -20.05 5.13
CA GLU A 153 8.51 -21.23 5.98
C GLU A 153 7.08 -21.37 6.51
N THR A 154 6.28 -20.32 6.39
CA THR A 154 4.86 -20.28 6.83
C THR A 154 3.94 -20.39 5.63
N PRO A 155 3.10 -21.45 5.50
CA PRO A 155 2.09 -21.50 4.43
C PRO A 155 1.08 -20.35 4.57
N ILE A 156 1.17 -19.33 3.72
CA ILE A 156 0.35 -18.11 3.77
C ILE A 156 -0.75 -18.10 2.70
N GLY A 157 -1.88 -17.44 3.00
CA GLY A 157 -3.04 -17.37 2.09
C GLY A 157 -2.89 -16.37 0.95
N ILE A 158 -2.09 -15.31 1.13
CA ILE A 158 -1.86 -14.23 0.17
C ILE A 158 -0.37 -14.03 -0.10
N ASN A 159 -0.02 -13.41 -1.22
CA ASN A 159 1.37 -13.04 -1.50
C ASN A 159 1.83 -11.91 -0.57
N PHE A 160 3.11 -11.89 -0.21
CA PHE A 160 3.68 -10.90 0.69
C PHE A 160 5.02 -10.37 0.20
N GLY A 161 5.18 -9.04 0.20
CA GLY A 161 6.44 -8.32 0.02
C GLY A 161 6.62 -7.25 1.09
N THR A 162 7.76 -6.55 1.13
CA THR A 162 8.01 -5.57 2.19
C THR A 162 8.90 -4.42 1.74
N PHE A 163 8.78 -3.28 2.42
CA PHE A 163 9.74 -2.18 2.43
C PHE A 163 10.72 -2.35 3.59
N VAL A 164 11.88 -1.66 3.52
CA VAL A 164 12.73 -1.44 4.68
C VAL A 164 12.35 -0.11 5.35
N GLY A 165 12.22 -0.12 6.68
CA GLY A 165 11.79 1.05 7.45
C GLY A 165 12.95 1.94 7.86
N HIS A 166 12.89 3.25 7.54
CA HIS A 166 13.81 4.27 8.00
C HIS A 166 13.91 4.33 9.53
N ASN A 167 12.76 4.32 10.22
CA ASN A 167 12.72 4.39 11.69
C ASN A 167 13.41 3.17 12.32
N THR A 168 13.23 1.98 11.72
CA THR A 168 13.92 0.76 12.15
C THR A 168 15.42 0.90 11.95
N VAL A 169 15.87 1.28 10.75
CA VAL A 169 17.30 1.47 10.44
C VAL A 169 17.95 2.50 11.36
N ARG A 170 17.27 3.62 11.61
CA ARG A 170 17.74 4.65 12.53
C ARG A 170 17.83 4.14 13.96
N ALA A 171 16.82 3.38 14.42
CA ALA A 171 16.81 2.80 15.77
C ALA A 171 17.94 1.77 15.98
N GLU A 172 18.27 0.98 14.97
CA GLU A 172 19.38 0.01 15.01
C GLU A 172 20.74 0.69 15.21
N VAL A 173 20.96 1.89 14.65
CA VAL A 173 22.24 2.60 14.71
C VAL A 173 22.30 3.61 15.85
N MET A 174 21.21 4.35 16.07
CA MET A 174 21.20 5.52 16.97
C MET A 174 20.22 5.36 18.15
N GLY A 175 19.41 4.30 18.20
CA GLY A 175 18.35 4.21 19.19
C GLY A 175 17.28 5.30 19.00
N ARG A 176 16.86 5.93 20.08
CA ARG A 176 15.81 6.97 20.08
C ARG A 176 16.34 8.37 20.43
N GLU A 177 17.59 8.64 20.09
CA GLU A 177 18.24 9.91 20.39
C GLU A 177 17.77 11.04 19.46
N GLN A 178 17.46 12.18 20.04
CA GLN A 178 17.04 13.40 19.32
C GLN A 178 18.26 14.22 18.89
N ARG A 179 19.01 13.73 17.92
CA ARG A 179 20.14 14.43 17.29
C ARG A 179 20.33 13.99 15.84
N ALA A 180 21.08 14.76 15.07
CA ALA A 180 21.56 14.32 13.77
C ALA A 180 22.57 13.16 13.91
N PRO A 181 22.66 12.25 12.92
CA PRO A 181 23.68 11.22 12.87
C PRO A 181 25.08 11.83 12.66
N THR A 182 26.10 11.18 13.19
CA THR A 182 27.47 11.39 12.74
C THR A 182 27.66 10.85 11.32
N ALA A 183 28.77 11.19 10.65
CA ALA A 183 29.06 10.65 9.32
C ALA A 183 29.14 9.11 9.30
N ASP A 184 29.76 8.50 10.32
CA ASP A 184 29.89 7.05 10.43
C ASP A 184 28.52 6.37 10.70
N GLU A 185 27.65 6.98 11.50
CA GLU A 185 26.29 6.49 11.75
C GLU A 185 25.45 6.58 10.48
N LEU A 186 25.53 7.69 9.74
CA LEU A 186 24.83 7.86 8.47
C LEU A 186 25.30 6.82 7.44
N GLU A 187 26.62 6.61 7.32
CA GLU A 187 27.18 5.57 6.44
C GLU A 187 26.68 4.16 6.85
N SER A 188 26.61 3.89 8.15
CA SER A 188 26.06 2.63 8.68
C SER A 188 24.60 2.44 8.29
N MET A 189 23.76 3.48 8.47
CA MET A 189 22.34 3.43 8.08
C MET A 189 22.17 3.21 6.57
N VAL A 190 22.95 3.91 5.74
CA VAL A 190 22.97 3.72 4.28
C VAL A 190 23.33 2.28 3.93
N GLY A 191 24.32 1.68 4.60
CA GLY A 191 24.71 0.28 4.43
C GLY A 191 23.61 -0.72 4.80
N LEU A 192 22.82 -0.41 5.85
CA LEU A 192 21.67 -1.26 6.23
C LEU A 192 20.57 -1.22 5.17
N VAL A 193 20.25 -0.03 4.60
CA VAL A 193 19.27 0.08 3.52
C VAL A 193 19.75 -0.65 2.27
N ASP A 194 21.02 -0.48 1.85
CA ASP A 194 21.59 -1.18 0.70
C ASP A 194 21.53 -2.71 0.87
N THR A 195 21.78 -3.21 2.08
CA THR A 195 21.64 -4.63 2.40
C THR A 195 20.19 -5.11 2.27
N ALA A 196 19.25 -4.38 2.87
CA ALA A 196 17.82 -4.70 2.80
C ALA A 196 17.28 -4.74 1.36
N MET A 197 17.76 -3.83 0.50
CA MET A 197 17.39 -3.81 -0.91
C MET A 197 17.91 -5.04 -1.66
N ARG A 198 19.14 -5.49 -1.37
CA ARG A 198 19.70 -6.74 -1.92
C ARG A 198 18.97 -7.98 -1.41
N GLU A 199 18.42 -7.94 -0.22
CA GLU A 199 17.59 -9.00 0.38
C GLU A 199 16.17 -9.04 -0.20
N GLY A 200 15.77 -8.06 -1.01
CA GLY A 200 14.49 -8.06 -1.75
C GLY A 200 13.45 -7.06 -1.28
N ALA A 201 13.81 -6.07 -0.46
CA ALA A 201 12.91 -4.96 -0.14
C ALA A 201 12.54 -4.16 -1.39
N TYR A 202 11.31 -3.64 -1.46
CA TYR A 202 10.80 -2.88 -2.60
C TYR A 202 11.22 -1.40 -2.61
N GLY A 203 11.75 -0.92 -1.50
CA GLY A 203 12.18 0.46 -1.33
C GLY A 203 12.31 0.84 0.14
N LEU A 204 12.46 2.13 0.39
CA LEU A 204 12.53 2.71 1.73
C LEU A 204 11.16 3.28 2.13
N SER A 205 10.67 2.91 3.31
CA SER A 205 9.54 3.59 3.94
C SER A 205 10.01 4.52 5.05
N SER A 206 9.31 5.61 5.31
CA SER A 206 9.51 6.43 6.50
C SER A 206 8.20 6.77 7.19
N GLY A 207 8.30 7.04 8.49
CA GLY A 207 7.22 7.61 9.30
C GLY A 207 7.79 8.79 10.07
N LEU A 208 7.85 9.95 9.41
CA LEU A 208 8.49 11.14 9.96
C LEU A 208 7.69 11.81 11.10
N LYS A 209 6.50 11.29 11.38
CA LYS A 209 5.73 11.60 12.58
C LYS A 209 6.15 10.76 13.78
N TYR A 210 6.68 9.57 13.56
CA TYR A 210 6.96 8.60 14.64
C TYR A 210 8.43 8.65 15.06
N ILE A 211 8.67 8.42 16.36
CA ILE A 211 10.03 8.38 16.93
C ILE A 211 10.67 7.00 16.60
N PRO A 212 11.93 6.95 16.13
CA PRO A 212 12.89 8.06 16.02
C PRO A 212 12.92 8.83 14.68
N GLY A 213 12.09 8.45 13.69
CA GLY A 213 12.06 9.10 12.37
C GLY A 213 11.75 10.60 12.43
N ALA A 214 10.94 11.05 13.40
CA ALA A 214 10.62 12.47 13.59
C ALA A 214 11.85 13.35 13.88
N TYR A 215 12.94 12.77 14.33
CA TYR A 215 14.19 13.48 14.63
C TYR A 215 15.13 13.62 13.43
N ALA A 216 14.83 12.92 12.32
CA ALA A 216 15.60 13.01 11.10
C ALA A 216 15.33 14.33 10.37
N ASP A 217 16.36 14.90 9.78
CA ASP A 217 16.23 15.95 8.78
C ASP A 217 16.05 15.36 7.37
N THR A 218 15.70 16.21 6.43
CA THR A 218 15.45 15.81 5.04
C THR A 218 16.71 15.23 4.38
N ASP A 219 17.91 15.74 4.71
CA ASP A 219 19.17 15.28 4.12
C ASP A 219 19.52 13.84 4.53
N GLU A 220 19.23 13.45 5.77
CA GLU A 220 19.36 12.07 6.24
C GLU A 220 18.47 11.15 5.39
N VAL A 221 17.20 11.50 5.20
CA VAL A 221 16.26 10.67 4.43
C VAL A 221 16.65 10.59 2.95
N ILE A 222 17.16 11.69 2.37
CA ILE A 222 17.72 11.71 1.00
C ILE A 222 18.89 10.73 0.88
N ALA A 223 19.82 10.73 1.85
CA ALA A 223 20.99 9.86 1.83
C ALA A 223 20.58 8.37 1.82
N LEU A 224 19.64 7.97 2.67
CA LEU A 224 19.12 6.61 2.73
C LEU A 224 18.29 6.25 1.48
N SER A 225 17.51 7.21 0.96
CA SER A 225 16.72 7.02 -0.26
C SER A 225 17.60 6.80 -1.50
N ARG A 226 18.79 7.39 -1.57
CA ARG A 226 19.77 7.13 -2.64
C ARG A 226 20.25 5.67 -2.65
N ALA A 227 20.37 5.04 -1.48
CA ALA A 227 20.68 3.61 -1.41
C ALA A 227 19.55 2.78 -1.99
N ALA A 228 18.29 3.12 -1.70
CA ALA A 228 17.14 2.44 -2.32
C ALA A 228 17.07 2.70 -3.84
N ALA A 229 17.35 3.92 -4.29
CA ALA A 229 17.36 4.30 -5.71
C ALA A 229 18.37 3.48 -6.53
N ALA A 230 19.52 3.12 -5.94
CA ALA A 230 20.55 2.29 -6.59
C ALA A 230 20.06 0.88 -6.96
N HIS A 231 18.94 0.43 -6.39
CA HIS A 231 18.29 -0.86 -6.63
C HIS A 231 16.90 -0.71 -7.27
N ASP A 232 16.64 0.38 -7.99
CA ASP A 232 15.32 0.68 -8.57
C ASP A 232 14.17 0.69 -7.54
N GLY A 233 14.47 0.99 -6.28
CA GLY A 233 13.49 1.11 -5.20
C GLY A 233 12.67 2.39 -5.29
N ILE A 234 11.59 2.45 -4.49
CA ILE A 234 10.77 3.65 -4.32
C ILE A 234 10.87 4.16 -2.88
N TYR A 235 10.50 5.42 -2.66
CA TYR A 235 10.32 5.98 -1.32
C TYR A 235 8.84 6.17 -1.03
N ILE A 236 8.39 5.65 0.12
CA ILE A 236 7.03 5.86 0.62
C ILE A 236 7.07 6.49 2.01
N THR A 237 6.10 7.34 2.35
CA THR A 237 6.17 8.05 3.62
C THR A 237 4.81 8.33 4.26
N HIS A 238 4.70 7.95 5.55
CA HIS A 238 3.83 8.65 6.49
C HIS A 238 4.43 10.04 6.71
N LEU A 239 3.71 11.07 6.33
CA LEU A 239 4.19 12.45 6.36
C LEU A 239 4.59 12.89 7.77
N ARG A 240 5.50 13.86 7.86
CA ARG A 240 5.91 14.47 9.14
C ARG A 240 4.72 15.12 9.86
N ASP A 241 3.85 15.76 9.10
CA ASP A 241 2.62 16.37 9.62
C ASP A 241 1.51 16.26 8.56
N GLU A 242 0.41 15.62 8.90
CA GLU A 242 -0.78 15.47 8.07
C GLU A 242 -1.88 16.48 8.44
N GLY A 243 -1.60 17.34 9.43
CA GLY A 243 -2.42 18.45 9.89
C GLY A 243 -1.91 19.79 9.36
N PRO A 244 -1.67 20.81 10.23
CA PRO A 244 -1.27 22.17 9.80
C PRO A 244 -0.03 22.21 8.91
N GLY A 245 0.90 21.27 9.05
CA GLY A 245 2.13 21.14 8.24
C GLY A 245 2.00 20.27 6.99
N LEU A 246 0.79 19.86 6.59
CA LEU A 246 0.54 18.95 5.46
C LEU A 246 1.27 19.35 4.18
N LEU A 247 1.11 20.60 3.75
CA LEU A 247 1.67 21.07 2.48
C LEU A 247 3.21 21.11 2.50
N ASP A 248 3.80 21.44 3.65
CA ASP A 248 5.26 21.45 3.79
C ASP A 248 5.81 20.01 3.84
N SER A 249 5.10 19.08 4.46
CA SER A 249 5.46 17.66 4.48
C SER A 249 5.38 17.01 3.09
N ILE A 250 4.43 17.42 2.25
CA ILE A 250 4.39 16.98 0.84
C ILE A 250 5.58 17.57 0.05
N ARG A 251 5.91 18.84 0.27
CA ARG A 251 7.12 19.45 -0.34
C ARG A 251 8.39 18.74 0.10
N GLU A 252 8.50 18.35 1.38
CA GLU A 252 9.61 17.54 1.89
C GLU A 252 9.69 16.19 1.15
N THR A 253 8.57 15.49 0.97
CA THR A 253 8.50 14.21 0.23
C THR A 253 8.99 14.38 -1.22
N ILE A 254 8.54 15.43 -1.90
CA ILE A 254 8.96 15.74 -3.27
C ILE A 254 10.45 16.06 -3.32
N ALA A 255 10.96 16.85 -2.36
CA ALA A 255 12.38 17.17 -2.26
C ALA A 255 13.26 15.93 -2.03
N ILE A 256 12.78 14.96 -1.25
CA ILE A 256 13.45 13.66 -1.07
C ILE A 256 13.53 12.92 -2.40
N GLY A 257 12.44 12.84 -3.15
CA GLY A 257 12.43 12.21 -4.48
C GLY A 257 13.40 12.87 -5.46
N GLU A 258 13.36 14.18 -5.52
CA GLU A 258 14.26 14.97 -6.38
C GLU A 258 15.73 14.81 -5.97
N GLY A 259 16.02 14.88 -4.67
CA GLY A 259 17.38 14.76 -4.12
C GLY A 259 17.96 13.36 -4.24
N ALA A 260 17.14 12.32 -4.19
CA ALA A 260 17.58 10.93 -4.28
C ALA A 260 17.43 10.32 -5.69
N GLY A 261 16.64 10.94 -6.57
CA GLY A 261 16.44 10.47 -7.94
C GLY A 261 15.58 9.20 -8.02
N LEU A 262 14.53 9.08 -7.18
CA LEU A 262 13.65 7.92 -7.14
C LEU A 262 12.16 8.34 -7.08
N PRO A 263 11.23 7.45 -7.47
CA PRO A 263 9.80 7.67 -7.32
C PRO A 263 9.39 7.82 -5.85
N VAL A 264 8.44 8.72 -5.57
CA VAL A 264 7.92 8.97 -4.22
C VAL A 264 6.42 8.70 -4.12
N GLN A 265 5.98 8.29 -2.94
CA GLN A 265 4.57 8.06 -2.64
C GLN A 265 4.22 8.63 -1.27
N VAL A 266 3.23 9.51 -1.26
CA VAL A 266 2.56 9.95 -0.02
C VAL A 266 1.61 8.85 0.40
N THR A 267 1.87 8.19 1.53
CA THR A 267 1.03 7.09 2.00
C THR A 267 -0.21 7.61 2.71
N HIS A 268 -1.30 6.83 2.67
CA HIS A 268 -2.58 7.11 3.32
C HIS A 268 -2.94 8.61 3.33
N HIS A 269 -2.83 9.26 2.15
CA HIS A 269 -2.97 10.71 1.97
C HIS A 269 -4.26 11.23 2.59
N LYS A 270 -4.14 12.20 3.49
CA LYS A 270 -5.24 12.82 4.22
C LYS A 270 -4.93 14.24 4.64
N ALA A 271 -5.96 15.02 4.92
CA ALA A 271 -5.89 16.32 5.59
C ALA A 271 -6.55 16.19 6.96
N MET A 272 -5.77 16.27 8.04
CA MET A 272 -6.26 16.05 9.41
C MET A 272 -6.56 17.34 10.15
N GLY A 273 -7.71 17.33 10.85
CA GLY A 273 -8.16 18.45 11.65
C GLY A 273 -9.12 19.37 10.86
N VAL A 274 -10.10 19.93 11.58
CA VAL A 274 -11.17 20.73 10.98
C VAL A 274 -10.63 21.94 10.19
N SER A 275 -9.53 22.52 10.64
CA SER A 275 -8.88 23.65 9.97
C SER A 275 -8.23 23.29 8.63
N MET A 276 -8.01 21.99 8.40
CA MET A 276 -7.37 21.46 7.19
C MET A 276 -8.35 20.91 6.17
N TRP A 277 -9.63 20.80 6.50
CA TRP A 277 -10.64 20.31 5.57
C TRP A 277 -10.69 21.15 4.30
N GLY A 278 -10.68 20.49 3.14
CA GLY A 278 -10.54 21.10 1.81
C GLY A 278 -9.09 21.26 1.33
N LYS A 279 -8.08 21.13 2.20
CA LYS A 279 -6.67 21.30 1.82
C LYS A 279 -6.10 20.17 0.96
N SER A 280 -6.82 19.08 0.79
CA SER A 280 -6.44 18.04 -0.17
C SER A 280 -6.33 18.56 -1.61
N GLU A 281 -7.05 19.63 -1.99
CA GLU A 281 -6.93 20.25 -3.30
C GLU A 281 -5.51 20.83 -3.53
N GLU A 282 -5.01 21.63 -2.57
CA GLU A 282 -3.66 22.20 -2.64
C GLU A 282 -2.59 21.10 -2.54
N ALA A 283 -2.84 20.07 -1.72
CA ALA A 283 -1.96 18.92 -1.53
C ALA A 283 -1.77 18.11 -2.82
N LEU A 284 -2.85 17.80 -3.53
CA LEU A 284 -2.82 17.09 -4.81
C LEU A 284 -2.16 17.93 -5.91
N ALA A 285 -2.41 19.25 -5.92
CA ALA A 285 -1.77 20.17 -6.88
C ALA A 285 -0.23 20.16 -6.74
N LEU A 286 0.32 19.97 -5.53
CA LEU A 286 1.77 19.82 -5.33
C LEU A 286 2.32 18.54 -5.98
N LEU A 287 1.58 17.43 -5.91
CA LEU A 287 1.97 16.17 -6.56
C LEU A 287 1.89 16.30 -8.10
N ASP A 288 0.83 16.96 -8.61
CA ASP A 288 0.68 17.22 -10.05
C ASP A 288 1.83 18.11 -10.58
N ASP A 289 2.21 19.15 -9.85
CA ASP A 289 3.32 20.03 -10.20
C ASP A 289 4.66 19.26 -10.20
N ALA A 290 4.87 18.36 -9.21
CA ALA A 290 6.04 17.49 -9.17
C ALA A 290 6.11 16.57 -10.40
N ASN A 291 4.99 15.92 -10.75
CA ASN A 291 4.88 15.08 -11.95
C ASN A 291 5.14 15.88 -13.24
N ALA A 292 4.60 17.11 -13.34
CA ALA A 292 4.85 17.99 -14.49
C ALA A 292 6.34 18.39 -14.64
N ARG A 293 7.10 18.37 -13.53
CA ARG A 293 8.56 18.59 -13.50
C ARG A 293 9.38 17.32 -13.73
N GLY A 294 8.73 16.16 -13.88
CA GLY A 294 9.38 14.87 -14.13
C GLY A 294 9.75 14.09 -12.85
N ILE A 295 9.22 14.48 -11.70
CA ILE A 295 9.36 13.73 -10.45
C ILE A 295 8.15 12.80 -10.34
N ASP A 296 8.38 11.48 -10.36
CA ASP A 296 7.31 10.48 -10.25
C ASP A 296 6.74 10.45 -8.82
N ALA A 297 5.65 11.20 -8.60
CA ALA A 297 4.99 11.39 -7.31
C ALA A 297 3.55 10.88 -7.35
N THR A 298 3.23 9.95 -6.46
CA THR A 298 1.90 9.35 -6.32
C THR A 298 1.43 9.40 -4.86
N SER A 299 0.22 8.94 -4.61
CA SER A 299 -0.30 8.72 -3.26
C SER A 299 -1.09 7.42 -3.17
N ASP A 300 -1.32 6.94 -1.95
CA ASP A 300 -2.34 5.95 -1.65
C ASP A 300 -3.32 6.47 -0.59
N GLN A 301 -4.46 5.79 -0.45
CA GLN A 301 -5.53 6.21 0.44
C GLN A 301 -6.37 5.01 0.88
N TYR A 302 -6.87 5.04 2.12
CA TYR A 302 -7.97 4.20 2.58
C TYR A 302 -9.31 4.97 2.59
N PRO A 303 -10.46 4.28 2.38
CA PRO A 303 -11.75 4.91 2.14
C PRO A 303 -12.54 5.23 3.43
N TYR A 304 -11.93 5.97 4.37
CA TYR A 304 -12.53 6.30 5.67
C TYR A 304 -12.17 7.70 6.12
N THR A 305 -13.02 8.31 6.97
CA THR A 305 -12.84 9.65 7.53
C THR A 305 -12.17 9.66 8.90
N ALA A 306 -11.63 8.52 9.33
CA ALA A 306 -10.87 8.40 10.57
C ALA A 306 -9.53 7.72 10.32
N SER A 307 -8.54 8.02 11.15
CA SER A 307 -7.24 7.34 11.20
C SER A 307 -7.12 6.46 12.44
N SER A 308 -6.12 5.58 12.50
CA SER A 308 -5.85 4.77 13.68
C SER A 308 -4.34 4.66 13.93
N THR A 309 -3.93 5.00 15.15
CA THR A 309 -2.53 4.91 15.59
C THR A 309 -2.45 4.89 17.12
N GLY A 310 -1.23 4.80 17.67
CA GLY A 310 -1.00 4.84 19.11
C GLY A 310 -1.34 6.17 19.75
N ILE A 311 -1.72 6.15 21.04
CA ILE A 311 -2.06 7.37 21.81
C ILE A 311 -0.85 8.32 21.97
N SER A 312 0.38 7.80 21.82
CA SER A 312 1.62 8.57 21.92
C SER A 312 1.75 9.69 20.88
N VAL A 313 1.01 9.64 19.75
CA VAL A 313 1.01 10.72 18.74
C VAL A 313 0.43 12.04 19.26
N LEU A 314 -0.22 12.01 20.43
CA LEU A 314 -0.73 13.19 21.11
C LEU A 314 0.35 13.94 21.90
N PHE A 315 1.49 13.31 22.15
CA PHE A 315 2.59 13.89 22.92
C PHE A 315 3.49 14.78 22.05
N PRO A 316 4.09 15.82 22.63
CA PRO A 316 5.20 16.52 21.97
C PRO A 316 6.37 15.56 21.73
N ASP A 317 6.96 15.58 20.51
CA ASP A 317 7.99 14.62 20.10
C ASP A 317 9.19 14.57 21.06
N TRP A 318 9.64 15.73 21.60
CA TRP A 318 10.74 15.82 22.56
C TRP A 318 10.48 15.02 23.86
N SER A 319 9.22 14.81 24.22
CA SER A 319 8.85 14.07 25.44
C SER A 319 9.01 12.55 25.31
N LEU A 320 9.13 12.07 24.08
CA LEU A 320 9.25 10.65 23.74
C LEU A 320 10.69 10.21 23.46
N GLU A 321 11.66 11.10 23.60
CA GLU A 321 13.09 10.78 23.48
C GLU A 321 13.56 9.77 24.52
N GLY A 322 14.56 8.98 24.17
CA GLY A 322 15.26 8.07 25.08
C GLY A 322 14.50 6.80 25.40
N ASP A 323 15.02 6.08 26.40
CA ASP A 323 14.45 4.83 26.85
C ASP A 323 13.19 5.03 27.72
N ARG A 324 12.59 3.89 28.15
CA ARG A 324 11.36 3.94 28.98
C ARG A 324 11.58 4.61 30.33
N ALA A 325 12.74 4.42 30.97
CA ALA A 325 13.03 5.00 32.29
C ALA A 325 13.23 6.52 32.18
N GLU A 326 13.91 7.00 31.16
CA GLU A 326 14.10 8.42 30.87
C GLU A 326 12.78 9.11 30.58
N ARG A 327 11.91 8.52 29.76
CA ARG A 327 10.57 9.04 29.50
C ARG A 327 9.73 9.11 30.76
N GLN A 328 9.75 8.04 31.58
CA GLN A 328 9.01 8.02 32.85
C GLN A 328 9.52 9.09 33.81
N ALA A 329 10.85 9.29 33.92
CA ALA A 329 11.44 10.34 34.75
C ALA A 329 10.98 11.74 34.29
N ARG A 330 10.96 11.97 32.97
CA ARG A 330 10.49 13.22 32.34
C ARG A 330 9.01 13.48 32.64
N MET A 331 8.16 12.47 32.54
CA MET A 331 6.72 12.55 32.84
C MET A 331 6.42 12.75 34.34
N ASN A 332 7.34 12.40 35.22
CA ASN A 332 7.23 12.59 36.67
C ASN A 332 7.84 13.93 37.14
N ASP A 333 8.69 14.57 36.36
CA ASP A 333 9.22 15.90 36.69
C ASP A 333 8.12 16.96 36.55
N PRO A 334 7.83 17.77 37.59
CA PRO A 334 6.67 18.67 37.59
C PRO A 334 6.69 19.71 36.48
N GLU A 335 7.88 20.26 36.12
CA GLU A 335 7.99 21.28 35.07
C GLU A 335 7.80 20.65 33.68
N GLN A 336 8.49 19.54 33.41
CA GLN A 336 8.40 18.84 32.14
C GLN A 336 6.99 18.26 31.94
N ARG A 337 6.39 17.68 32.99
CA ARG A 337 5.01 17.19 32.97
C ARG A 337 4.03 18.30 32.58
N SER A 338 4.16 19.49 33.16
CA SER A 338 3.28 20.63 32.80
C SER A 338 3.42 20.99 31.32
N ARG A 339 4.62 20.99 30.78
CA ARG A 339 4.88 21.24 29.35
C ARG A 339 4.32 20.13 28.45
N ILE A 340 4.42 18.86 28.87
CA ILE A 340 3.84 17.72 28.16
C ILE A 340 2.33 17.87 28.07
N LEU A 341 1.67 18.14 29.21
CA LEU A 341 0.21 18.31 29.26
C LEU A 341 -0.26 19.47 28.38
N ALA A 342 0.45 20.60 28.39
CA ALA A 342 0.13 21.71 27.49
C ALA A 342 0.24 21.32 26.01
N GLY A 343 1.27 20.57 25.63
CA GLY A 343 1.44 20.07 24.27
C GLY A 343 0.37 19.06 23.85
N ILE A 344 -0.07 18.20 24.78
CA ILE A 344 -1.20 17.29 24.53
C ILE A 344 -2.49 18.08 24.31
N VAL A 345 -2.77 19.09 25.11
CA VAL A 345 -3.94 19.98 24.96
C VAL A 345 -3.92 20.65 23.59
N ASP A 346 -2.76 21.17 23.15
CA ASP A 346 -2.63 21.81 21.84
C ASP A 346 -2.85 20.81 20.70
N THR A 347 -2.28 19.61 20.77
CA THR A 347 -2.48 18.56 19.76
C THR A 347 -3.96 18.11 19.70
N LEU A 348 -4.60 17.93 20.85
CA LEU A 348 -6.04 17.62 20.91
C LEU A 348 -6.86 18.72 20.24
N ARG A 349 -6.59 19.98 20.57
CA ARG A 349 -7.36 21.13 20.06
C ARG A 349 -7.18 21.33 18.56
N GLU A 350 -5.94 21.40 18.10
CA GLU A 350 -5.63 21.86 16.73
C GLU A 350 -5.71 20.74 15.68
N VAL A 351 -5.37 19.50 16.08
CA VAL A 351 -5.17 18.40 15.11
C VAL A 351 -6.23 17.31 15.26
N ARG A 352 -6.61 16.93 16.49
CA ARG A 352 -7.35 15.69 16.69
C ARG A 352 -8.83 15.86 17.02
N THR A 353 -9.21 16.81 17.85
CA THR A 353 -10.59 16.88 18.32
C THR A 353 -11.33 18.16 17.91
N GLY A 354 -10.66 19.28 17.75
CA GLY A 354 -11.33 20.58 17.60
C GLY A 354 -12.26 20.87 18.79
N ASN A 355 -11.85 20.47 20.00
CA ASN A 355 -12.61 20.51 21.27
C ASN A 355 -13.72 19.44 21.43
N ASP A 356 -13.93 18.54 20.48
CA ASP A 356 -14.89 17.42 20.59
C ASP A 356 -14.18 16.12 20.98
N LEU A 357 -14.14 15.83 22.29
CA LEU A 357 -13.48 14.64 22.83
C LEU A 357 -14.15 13.31 22.45
N THR A 358 -15.30 13.33 21.77
CA THR A 358 -15.91 12.12 21.21
C THR A 358 -15.17 11.61 19.95
N ARG A 359 -14.33 12.46 19.34
CA ARG A 359 -13.58 12.13 18.11
C ARG A 359 -12.39 11.20 18.31
N VAL A 360 -11.99 10.93 19.53
CA VAL A 360 -10.92 9.98 19.85
C VAL A 360 -11.51 8.81 20.59
N VAL A 361 -11.42 7.61 19.99
CA VAL A 361 -11.98 6.36 20.53
C VAL A 361 -10.82 5.40 20.82
N LEU A 362 -10.73 4.89 22.04
CA LEU A 362 -9.71 3.91 22.44
C LEU A 362 -10.00 2.58 21.75
N ALA A 363 -9.06 2.11 20.93
CA ALA A 363 -9.23 0.90 20.13
C ALA A 363 -8.73 -0.36 20.83
N ASP A 364 -7.53 -0.30 21.41
CA ASP A 364 -6.94 -1.41 22.17
C ASP A 364 -6.04 -0.87 23.29
N CYS A 365 -6.45 -1.12 24.51
CA CYS A 365 -5.68 -0.92 25.73
C CYS A 365 -5.38 -2.31 26.30
N ALA A 366 -4.30 -2.98 25.83
CA ALA A 366 -4.01 -4.38 26.16
C ALA A 366 -3.91 -4.66 27.66
N TRP A 367 -3.52 -3.65 28.47
CA TRP A 367 -3.39 -3.71 29.91
C TRP A 367 -4.73 -3.55 30.67
N ASP A 368 -5.75 -2.91 30.04
CA ASP A 368 -7.13 -2.82 30.56
C ASP A 368 -8.14 -2.72 29.43
N ARG A 369 -8.58 -3.86 28.93
CA ARG A 369 -9.51 -3.97 27.80
C ARG A 369 -10.92 -3.43 28.10
N SER A 370 -11.25 -3.13 29.36
CA SER A 370 -12.52 -2.47 29.70
C SER A 370 -12.59 -1.02 29.22
N LEU A 371 -11.47 -0.47 28.76
CA LEU A 371 -11.37 0.86 28.17
C LEU A 371 -11.65 0.86 26.65
N ASN A 372 -11.57 -0.30 26.00
CA ASN A 372 -11.78 -0.40 24.56
C ASN A 372 -13.19 0.05 24.16
N GLY A 373 -13.28 0.85 23.09
CA GLY A 373 -14.51 1.46 22.60
C GLY A 373 -14.93 2.74 23.33
N LEU A 374 -14.26 3.14 24.44
CA LEU A 374 -14.56 4.41 25.09
C LEU A 374 -13.99 5.58 24.28
N THR A 375 -14.77 6.64 24.12
CA THR A 375 -14.24 7.94 23.70
C THR A 375 -13.45 8.59 24.83
N LEU A 376 -12.58 9.57 24.54
CA LEU A 376 -11.95 10.36 25.61
C LEU A 376 -12.98 11.05 26.51
N LYS A 377 -14.11 11.51 25.94
CA LYS A 377 -15.25 12.01 26.74
C LYS A 377 -15.78 10.93 27.66
N GLY A 378 -16.12 9.75 27.12
CA GLY A 378 -16.65 8.63 27.91
C GLY A 378 -15.69 8.13 28.99
N LEU A 379 -14.38 8.21 28.73
CA LEU A 379 -13.33 7.90 29.69
C LEU A 379 -13.39 8.87 30.90
N LEU A 380 -13.49 10.19 30.64
CA LEU A 380 -13.62 11.20 31.69
C LEU A 380 -14.91 11.01 32.53
N GLU A 381 -16.04 10.79 31.84
CA GLU A 381 -17.34 10.53 32.50
C GLU A 381 -17.29 9.27 33.38
N ARG A 382 -16.61 8.20 32.94
CA ARG A 382 -16.42 6.97 33.74
C ARG A 382 -15.67 7.19 35.05
N PHE A 383 -14.79 8.19 35.08
CA PHE A 383 -14.01 8.54 36.27
C PHE A 383 -14.57 9.76 37.04
N ASP A 384 -15.79 10.21 36.71
CA ASP A 384 -16.46 11.39 37.32
C ASP A 384 -15.60 12.67 37.21
N GLU A 385 -14.87 12.85 36.07
CA GLU A 385 -14.00 13.99 35.83
C GLU A 385 -14.65 15.05 34.94
N PRO A 386 -14.25 16.32 35.08
CA PRO A 386 -14.71 17.37 34.17
C PRO A 386 -14.34 17.06 32.71
N VAL A 387 -15.29 17.23 31.77
CA VAL A 387 -15.06 17.02 30.33
C VAL A 387 -14.40 18.29 29.78
N THR A 388 -13.06 18.37 29.94
CA THR A 388 -12.20 19.45 29.43
C THR A 388 -10.98 18.89 28.71
N LEU A 389 -10.29 19.71 27.91
CA LEU A 389 -9.05 19.29 27.26
C LEU A 389 -7.93 19.00 28.26
N GLU A 390 -7.87 19.76 29.35
CA GLU A 390 -6.92 19.60 30.44
C GLU A 390 -7.09 18.24 31.13
N SER A 391 -8.33 17.89 31.50
CA SER A 391 -8.63 16.55 32.06
C SER A 391 -8.34 15.44 31.08
N ALA A 392 -8.64 15.65 29.79
CA ALA A 392 -8.32 14.68 28.75
C ALA A 392 -6.79 14.50 28.59
N ALA A 393 -6.01 15.57 28.67
CA ALA A 393 -4.54 15.49 28.61
C ALA A 393 -3.96 14.68 29.78
N GLU A 394 -4.50 14.87 31.00
CA GLU A 394 -4.12 14.07 32.17
C GLU A 394 -4.44 12.58 31.97
N ARG A 395 -5.59 12.26 31.36
CA ARG A 395 -5.96 10.88 31.04
C ARG A 395 -5.11 10.30 29.93
N VAL A 396 -4.76 11.06 28.91
CA VAL A 396 -3.82 10.64 27.84
C VAL A 396 -2.45 10.31 28.44
N LEU A 397 -1.94 11.15 29.34
CA LEU A 397 -0.68 10.86 30.04
C LEU A 397 -0.79 9.59 30.91
N TRP A 398 -1.91 9.40 31.62
CA TRP A 398 -2.17 8.18 32.39
C TRP A 398 -2.24 6.94 31.50
N LEU A 399 -2.93 7.00 30.35
CA LEU A 399 -3.00 5.88 29.39
C LEU A 399 -1.60 5.47 28.92
N GLU A 400 -0.77 6.43 28.52
CA GLU A 400 0.60 6.16 28.03
C GLU A 400 1.48 5.54 29.13
N THR A 401 1.43 6.08 30.35
CA THR A 401 2.23 5.57 31.47
C THR A 401 1.77 4.22 31.99
N SER A 402 0.51 3.86 31.79
CA SER A 402 -0.07 2.57 32.20
C SER A 402 0.22 1.40 31.25
N GLY A 403 0.62 1.70 30.02
CA GLY A 403 0.94 0.65 29.03
C GLY A 403 0.62 1.04 27.59
N GLY A 404 0.12 2.25 27.39
CA GLY A 404 -0.29 2.76 26.08
C GLY A 404 -1.62 2.17 25.59
N CYS A 405 -2.17 2.80 24.58
CA CYS A 405 -3.35 2.33 23.86
C CYS A 405 -3.20 2.70 22.38
N SER A 406 -3.81 1.93 21.47
CA SER A 406 -4.16 2.44 20.16
C SER A 406 -5.51 3.15 20.19
N ALA A 407 -5.73 4.08 19.28
CA ALA A 407 -6.98 4.83 19.18
C ALA A 407 -7.37 5.10 17.73
N VAL A 408 -8.68 5.29 17.52
CA VAL A 408 -9.28 5.77 16.27
C VAL A 408 -9.55 7.26 16.42
N TYR A 409 -9.16 8.04 15.41
CA TYR A 409 -9.25 9.50 15.40
C TYR A 409 -10.13 9.98 14.25
N HIS A 410 -11.33 10.48 14.54
CA HIS A 410 -12.30 11.00 13.56
C HIS A 410 -11.96 12.45 13.19
N THR A 411 -10.98 12.63 12.30
CA THR A 411 -10.34 13.94 12.02
C THR A 411 -10.43 14.40 10.58
N MET A 412 -10.95 13.59 9.66
CA MET A 412 -10.95 13.87 8.23
C MET A 412 -12.35 14.22 7.72
N ASP A 413 -12.40 14.91 6.58
CA ASP A 413 -13.61 15.27 5.85
C ASP A 413 -13.87 14.31 4.68
N GLU A 414 -15.13 13.96 4.48
CA GLU A 414 -15.55 13.07 3.40
C GLU A 414 -15.27 13.65 2.00
N GLY A 415 -15.39 14.98 1.84
CA GLY A 415 -15.11 15.66 0.58
C GLY A 415 -13.62 15.58 0.20
N ASP A 416 -12.73 15.58 1.20
CA ASP A 416 -11.29 15.35 0.97
C ASP A 416 -11.03 13.88 0.61
N VAL A 417 -11.68 12.93 1.29
CA VAL A 417 -11.59 11.50 0.95
C VAL A 417 -11.99 11.26 -0.51
N GLU A 418 -13.13 11.79 -0.94
CA GLU A 418 -13.59 11.66 -2.33
C GLU A 418 -12.67 12.35 -3.33
N ARG A 419 -12.14 13.53 -3.02
CA ARG A 419 -11.25 14.28 -3.92
C ARG A 419 -9.95 13.53 -4.14
N ILE A 420 -9.33 13.04 -3.07
CA ILE A 420 -8.10 12.25 -3.13
C ILE A 420 -8.36 10.95 -3.91
N MET A 421 -9.49 10.28 -3.67
CA MET A 421 -9.86 9.03 -4.35
C MET A 421 -10.04 9.22 -5.86
N ARG A 422 -10.62 10.34 -6.31
CA ARG A 422 -10.78 10.68 -7.74
C ARG A 422 -9.47 11.01 -8.43
N HIS A 423 -8.44 11.42 -7.69
CA HIS A 423 -7.18 11.85 -8.29
C HIS A 423 -6.50 10.70 -9.05
N PRO A 424 -6.05 10.89 -10.31
CA PRO A 424 -5.50 9.81 -11.15
C PRO A 424 -4.27 9.16 -10.54
N GLY A 425 -3.44 9.93 -9.83
CA GLY A 425 -2.21 9.47 -9.18
C GLY A 425 -2.40 8.83 -7.80
N THR A 426 -3.65 8.57 -7.36
CA THR A 426 -3.93 7.96 -6.05
C THR A 426 -4.34 6.49 -6.20
N MET A 427 -3.64 5.60 -5.51
CA MET A 427 -3.98 4.18 -5.36
C MET A 427 -4.90 3.96 -4.16
N ILE A 428 -5.54 2.80 -4.11
CA ILE A 428 -6.27 2.35 -2.93
C ILE A 428 -5.38 1.42 -2.12
N ALA A 429 -5.35 1.64 -0.82
CA ALA A 429 -4.68 0.79 0.15
C ALA A 429 -5.57 0.61 1.39
N SER A 430 -5.26 -0.34 2.26
CA SER A 430 -6.03 -0.52 3.49
C SER A 430 -5.47 0.27 4.67
N ASP A 431 -4.16 0.46 4.76
CA ASP A 431 -3.46 0.86 5.99
C ASP A 431 -3.90 -0.04 7.18
N GLY A 432 -4.34 -1.24 6.84
CA GLY A 432 -4.88 -2.25 7.74
C GLY A 432 -3.90 -3.38 8.00
N GLY A 433 -4.32 -4.32 8.84
CA GLY A 433 -3.58 -5.53 9.14
C GLY A 433 -4.42 -6.78 8.97
N ILE A 434 -3.78 -7.94 9.16
CA ILE A 434 -4.47 -9.23 9.21
C ILE A 434 -5.01 -9.40 10.63
N PHE A 435 -6.33 -9.51 10.73
CA PHE A 435 -7.05 -9.58 12.00
C PHE A 435 -8.10 -10.71 11.98
N GLN A 436 -8.30 -11.29 13.15
CA GLN A 436 -9.48 -12.10 13.48
C GLN A 436 -10.29 -11.39 14.57
N PRO A 437 -11.58 -11.69 14.72
CA PRO A 437 -12.40 -11.12 15.78
C PRO A 437 -11.79 -11.32 17.16
N GLY A 438 -11.70 -10.24 17.94
CA GLY A 438 -11.03 -10.17 19.23
C GLY A 438 -11.73 -9.19 20.19
N PRO A 439 -11.12 -8.93 21.33
CA PRO A 439 -11.67 -8.01 22.35
C PRO A 439 -11.34 -6.54 22.10
N GLU A 440 -10.50 -6.23 21.12
CA GLU A 440 -10.21 -4.88 20.66
C GLU A 440 -11.38 -4.31 19.84
N VAL A 441 -11.42 -2.99 19.67
CA VAL A 441 -12.34 -2.27 18.79
C VAL A 441 -11.50 -1.54 17.73
N PRO A 442 -10.89 -2.30 16.77
CA PRO A 442 -9.97 -1.74 15.82
C PRO A 442 -10.69 -0.90 14.76
N HIS A 443 -9.93 -0.15 13.97
CA HIS A 443 -10.46 0.56 12.82
C HIS A 443 -11.06 -0.43 11.78
N PRO A 444 -12.26 -0.17 11.21
CA PRO A 444 -12.92 -1.08 10.27
C PRO A 444 -12.15 -1.32 8.97
N ARG A 445 -11.11 -0.51 8.65
CA ARG A 445 -10.27 -0.65 7.47
C ARG A 445 -9.57 -2.02 7.35
N ASN A 446 -9.37 -2.71 8.48
CA ASN A 446 -8.82 -4.06 8.49
C ASN A 446 -9.71 -5.07 7.76
N TYR A 447 -11.02 -4.83 7.72
CA TYR A 447 -12.01 -5.77 7.22
C TYR A 447 -12.72 -5.31 5.95
N GLY A 448 -12.69 -3.99 5.63
CA GLY A 448 -13.60 -3.44 4.65
C GLY A 448 -13.02 -2.52 3.58
N ALA A 449 -11.74 -2.11 3.63
CA ALA A 449 -11.22 -1.03 2.79
C ALA A 449 -11.51 -1.22 1.29
N PHE A 450 -11.18 -2.35 0.71
CA PHE A 450 -11.37 -2.61 -0.73
C PHE A 450 -12.85 -2.83 -1.08
N ALA A 451 -13.58 -3.57 -0.26
CA ALA A 451 -15.01 -3.79 -0.44
C ALA A 451 -15.81 -2.47 -0.32
N ARG A 452 -15.42 -1.57 0.59
CA ARG A 452 -16.01 -0.25 0.76
C ARG A 452 -15.84 0.63 -0.48
N VAL A 453 -14.70 0.60 -1.14
CA VAL A 453 -14.51 1.32 -2.41
C VAL A 453 -15.56 0.86 -3.41
N LEU A 454 -15.74 -0.44 -3.61
CA LEU A 454 -16.68 -0.98 -4.58
C LEU A 454 -18.15 -0.77 -4.16
N GLY A 455 -18.49 -1.02 -2.89
CA GLY A 455 -19.85 -0.88 -2.38
C GLY A 455 -20.28 0.58 -2.26
N VAL A 456 -19.53 1.37 -1.50
CA VAL A 456 -19.92 2.74 -1.15
C VAL A 456 -19.51 3.73 -2.24
N TYR A 457 -18.23 3.77 -2.62
CA TYR A 457 -17.72 4.85 -3.48
C TYR A 457 -17.99 4.62 -4.98
N VAL A 458 -18.11 3.36 -5.41
CA VAL A 458 -18.53 3.05 -6.80
C VAL A 458 -20.04 2.96 -6.90
N ARG A 459 -20.66 1.94 -6.24
CA ARG A 459 -22.07 1.61 -6.45
C ARG A 459 -23.03 2.65 -5.87
N GLU A 460 -22.84 3.09 -4.63
CA GLU A 460 -23.80 3.97 -3.95
C GLU A 460 -23.59 5.45 -4.26
N ARG A 461 -22.33 5.92 -4.27
CA ARG A 461 -21.98 7.33 -4.38
C ARG A 461 -21.52 7.76 -5.78
N GLY A 462 -21.08 6.82 -6.64
CA GLY A 462 -20.60 7.13 -8.00
C GLY A 462 -19.35 8.04 -7.99
N VAL A 463 -18.49 7.89 -6.98
CA VAL A 463 -17.23 8.66 -6.86
C VAL A 463 -16.22 8.21 -7.92
N LEU A 464 -16.15 6.89 -8.15
CA LEU A 464 -15.39 6.25 -9.22
C LEU A 464 -16.34 5.39 -10.06
N ASP A 465 -15.97 5.16 -11.32
CA ASP A 465 -16.52 4.03 -12.07
C ASP A 465 -15.82 2.71 -11.69
N PHE A 466 -16.48 1.60 -11.96
CA PHE A 466 -15.99 0.28 -11.56
C PHE A 466 -14.61 -0.06 -12.19
N PRO A 467 -14.37 0.14 -13.52
CA PRO A 467 -13.07 -0.14 -14.12
C PRO A 467 -11.92 0.68 -13.51
N THR A 468 -12.16 1.96 -13.22
CA THR A 468 -11.18 2.84 -12.57
C THR A 468 -10.86 2.37 -11.15
N ALA A 469 -11.87 1.95 -10.38
CA ALA A 469 -11.65 1.39 -9.04
C ALA A 469 -10.79 0.12 -9.10
N ILE A 470 -11.09 -0.82 -10.01
CA ILE A 470 -10.28 -2.03 -10.22
C ILE A 470 -8.83 -1.67 -10.58
N HIS A 471 -8.61 -0.69 -11.48
CA HIS A 471 -7.27 -0.21 -11.84
C HIS A 471 -6.48 0.28 -10.62
N LYS A 472 -7.10 1.13 -9.79
CA LYS A 472 -6.48 1.73 -8.59
C LYS A 472 -6.17 0.70 -7.49
N MET A 473 -6.86 -0.44 -7.48
CA MET A 473 -6.69 -1.51 -6.50
C MET A 473 -5.80 -2.66 -7.00
N SER A 474 -5.45 -2.70 -8.28
CA SER A 474 -4.73 -3.85 -8.85
C SER A 474 -3.52 -3.44 -9.70
N ARG A 475 -3.72 -2.99 -10.94
CA ARG A 475 -2.64 -2.73 -11.88
C ARG A 475 -1.79 -1.53 -11.47
N MET A 476 -2.40 -0.47 -10.99
CA MET A 476 -1.68 0.74 -10.58
C MET A 476 -0.67 0.46 -9.44
N PRO A 477 -1.05 -0.21 -8.32
CA PRO A 477 -0.07 -0.63 -7.32
C PRO A 477 0.94 -1.66 -7.84
N ALA A 478 0.54 -2.59 -8.73
CA ALA A 478 1.48 -3.52 -9.35
C ALA A 478 2.56 -2.79 -10.17
N ASP A 479 2.15 -1.85 -11.03
CA ASP A 479 3.06 -1.06 -11.85
C ASP A 479 3.97 -0.19 -10.97
N ARG A 480 3.44 0.38 -9.87
CA ARG A 480 4.22 1.12 -8.87
C ARG A 480 5.31 0.27 -8.23
N MET A 481 5.01 -0.98 -7.94
CA MET A 481 5.95 -1.95 -7.35
C MET A 481 6.84 -2.63 -8.39
N GLY A 482 6.69 -2.34 -9.69
CA GLY A 482 7.43 -2.97 -10.78
C GLY A 482 7.05 -4.44 -11.03
N MET A 483 5.84 -4.84 -10.63
CA MET A 483 5.31 -6.19 -10.83
C MET A 483 4.65 -6.30 -12.21
N SER A 484 5.40 -6.70 -13.23
CA SER A 484 4.92 -6.74 -14.62
C SER A 484 3.91 -7.85 -14.92
N ASP A 485 3.82 -8.88 -14.09
CA ASP A 485 3.02 -10.09 -14.29
C ASP A 485 1.96 -10.34 -13.18
N ARG A 486 1.67 -9.32 -12.34
CA ARG A 486 0.60 -9.32 -11.34
C ARG A 486 -0.29 -8.07 -11.50
N GLY A 487 -1.43 -8.04 -10.82
CA GLY A 487 -2.38 -6.92 -10.86
C GLY A 487 -3.07 -6.75 -12.21
N ARG A 488 -3.04 -7.77 -13.06
CA ARG A 488 -3.63 -7.76 -14.42
C ARG A 488 -4.14 -9.11 -14.85
N LEU A 489 -5.22 -9.13 -15.65
CA LEU A 489 -5.66 -10.33 -16.35
C LEU A 489 -5.09 -10.29 -17.77
N ALA A 490 -3.99 -11.00 -17.98
CA ALA A 490 -3.30 -11.11 -19.26
C ALA A 490 -2.69 -12.50 -19.40
N VAL A 491 -2.57 -12.98 -20.64
CA VAL A 491 -1.88 -14.26 -20.92
C VAL A 491 -0.42 -14.14 -20.46
N GLY A 492 0.02 -15.08 -19.63
CA GLY A 492 1.34 -15.12 -19.01
C GLY A 492 1.37 -14.51 -17.60
N ALA A 493 0.38 -13.73 -17.18
CA ALA A 493 0.29 -13.21 -15.83
C ALA A 493 0.00 -14.32 -14.81
N TYR A 494 0.38 -14.10 -13.55
CA TYR A 494 -0.05 -14.97 -12.46
C TYR A 494 -1.57 -14.97 -12.33
N ALA A 495 -2.13 -16.11 -12.02
CA ALA A 495 -3.57 -16.26 -11.78
C ALA A 495 -3.91 -15.87 -10.34
N ASP A 496 -3.67 -14.60 -10.00
CA ASP A 496 -4.21 -13.92 -8.85
C ASP A 496 -5.50 -13.24 -9.29
N ILE A 497 -6.64 -13.81 -8.96
CA ILE A 497 -7.94 -13.44 -9.53
C ILE A 497 -8.98 -13.36 -8.42
N ALA A 498 -9.79 -12.29 -8.42
CA ALA A 498 -11.01 -12.21 -7.64
C ALA A 498 -12.24 -12.28 -8.57
N VAL A 499 -13.21 -13.08 -8.17
CA VAL A 499 -14.55 -13.16 -8.80
C VAL A 499 -15.54 -12.62 -7.80
N LEU A 500 -16.23 -11.54 -8.13
CA LEU A 500 -17.09 -10.84 -7.20
C LEU A 500 -18.43 -10.42 -7.84
N ASP A 501 -19.43 -10.27 -7.00
CA ASP A 501 -20.75 -9.74 -7.39
C ASP A 501 -20.75 -8.21 -7.19
N PRO A 502 -20.71 -7.41 -8.26
CA PRO A 502 -20.65 -5.96 -8.16
C PRO A 502 -21.90 -5.34 -7.52
N GLU A 503 -23.05 -6.06 -7.56
CA GLU A 503 -24.30 -5.58 -6.93
C GLU A 503 -24.36 -5.90 -5.43
N ARG A 504 -23.50 -6.81 -4.93
CA ARG A 504 -23.55 -7.31 -3.55
C ARG A 504 -22.29 -6.99 -2.74
N VAL A 505 -21.16 -6.69 -3.41
CA VAL A 505 -19.91 -6.40 -2.69
C VAL A 505 -20.10 -5.21 -1.75
N VAL A 506 -19.78 -5.41 -0.47
CA VAL A 506 -19.99 -4.42 0.58
C VAL A 506 -19.08 -4.71 1.79
N ASP A 507 -18.61 -3.65 2.44
CA ASP A 507 -18.06 -3.71 3.80
C ASP A 507 -19.21 -3.79 4.83
N ARG A 508 -19.03 -4.64 5.82
CA ARG A 508 -19.95 -4.76 6.97
C ARG A 508 -19.40 -4.11 8.22
N ALA A 509 -18.08 -3.97 8.29
CA ALA A 509 -17.38 -3.41 9.43
C ALA A 509 -17.74 -1.93 9.63
N THR A 510 -18.10 -1.56 10.86
CA THR A 510 -18.30 -0.17 11.29
C THR A 510 -17.30 0.21 12.38
N PHE A 511 -17.27 1.48 12.77
CA PHE A 511 -16.42 1.92 13.88
C PHE A 511 -16.88 1.37 15.23
N GLU A 512 -18.18 1.10 15.37
CA GLU A 512 -18.80 0.55 16.59
C GLU A 512 -18.74 -0.99 16.63
N ASP A 513 -18.82 -1.64 15.47
CA ASP A 513 -18.75 -3.09 15.30
C ASP A 513 -17.80 -3.46 14.16
N PRO A 514 -16.48 -3.37 14.41
CA PRO A 514 -15.47 -3.50 13.37
C PRO A 514 -15.17 -4.94 12.94
N HIS A 515 -15.53 -5.95 13.73
CA HIS A 515 -15.21 -7.35 13.49
C HIS A 515 -16.23 -8.03 12.56
N GLN A 516 -16.53 -7.37 11.41
CA GLN A 516 -17.46 -7.86 10.40
C GLN A 516 -16.70 -8.10 9.09
N MET A 517 -16.73 -9.31 8.58
CA MET A 517 -16.13 -9.65 7.28
C MET A 517 -16.90 -9.00 6.14
N SER A 518 -16.21 -8.60 5.07
CA SER A 518 -16.83 -8.14 3.83
C SER A 518 -17.58 -9.26 3.12
N GLU A 519 -18.61 -8.88 2.36
CA GLU A 519 -19.46 -9.78 1.57
C GLU A 519 -19.38 -9.44 0.07
N GLY A 520 -19.76 -10.39 -0.79
CA GLY A 520 -19.89 -10.20 -2.23
C GLY A 520 -18.67 -10.62 -3.06
N VAL A 521 -17.53 -10.93 -2.44
CA VAL A 521 -16.44 -11.66 -3.09
C VAL A 521 -16.79 -13.15 -3.05
N VAL A 522 -16.92 -13.77 -4.24
CA VAL A 522 -17.42 -15.15 -4.40
C VAL A 522 -16.27 -16.14 -4.46
N HIS A 523 -15.25 -15.86 -5.29
CA HIS A 523 -14.07 -16.70 -5.40
C HIS A 523 -12.80 -15.85 -5.41
N VAL A 524 -11.73 -16.38 -4.83
CA VAL A 524 -10.38 -15.80 -4.93
C VAL A 524 -9.40 -16.91 -5.25
N LEU A 525 -8.62 -16.69 -6.31
CA LEU A 525 -7.48 -17.53 -6.65
C LEU A 525 -6.20 -16.76 -6.34
N VAL A 526 -5.26 -17.44 -5.69
CA VAL A 526 -3.92 -16.94 -5.42
C VAL A 526 -2.93 -17.91 -6.08
N ASN A 527 -2.11 -17.39 -7.00
CA ASN A 527 -1.18 -18.20 -7.79
C ASN A 527 -1.87 -19.42 -8.45
N GLY A 528 -3.11 -19.22 -8.96
CA GLY A 528 -3.89 -20.24 -9.65
C GLY A 528 -4.64 -21.21 -8.74
N GLU A 529 -4.45 -21.18 -7.43
CA GLU A 529 -5.12 -22.04 -6.47
C GLU A 529 -6.27 -21.33 -5.75
N MET A 530 -7.36 -22.06 -5.51
CA MET A 530 -8.60 -21.53 -4.93
C MET A 530 -8.43 -21.29 -3.43
N ALA A 531 -8.25 -20.03 -3.02
CA ALA A 531 -8.14 -19.63 -1.61
C ALA A 531 -9.50 -19.32 -0.97
N LEU A 532 -10.46 -18.78 -1.74
CA LEU A 532 -11.86 -18.55 -1.32
C LEU A 532 -12.80 -19.15 -2.36
N ARG A 533 -13.80 -19.92 -1.94
CA ARG A 533 -14.79 -20.58 -2.80
C ARG A 533 -16.20 -20.35 -2.27
N ASP A 534 -17.09 -19.83 -3.11
CA ASP A 534 -18.49 -19.53 -2.76
C ASP A 534 -18.61 -18.66 -1.49
N GLY A 535 -17.65 -17.71 -1.33
CA GLY A 535 -17.56 -16.84 -0.17
C GLY A 535 -16.96 -17.50 1.07
N GLU A 536 -16.55 -18.76 1.04
CA GLU A 536 -15.97 -19.49 2.17
C GLU A 536 -14.48 -19.76 1.97
N LEU A 537 -13.73 -19.63 3.06
CA LEU A 537 -12.29 -19.88 3.08
C LEU A 537 -12.00 -21.36 2.82
N THR A 538 -11.00 -21.66 1.99
CA THR A 538 -10.51 -23.03 1.78
C THR A 538 -9.30 -23.32 2.68
N GLU A 539 -8.82 -24.57 2.68
CA GLU A 539 -7.58 -24.93 3.38
C GLU A 539 -6.31 -24.56 2.58
N VAL A 540 -6.46 -24.03 1.37
CA VAL A 540 -5.34 -23.72 0.47
C VAL A 540 -4.58 -22.49 0.98
N ARG A 541 -3.26 -22.59 1.01
CA ARG A 541 -2.31 -21.53 1.34
C ARG A 541 -1.27 -21.44 0.24
N ALA A 542 -1.62 -20.70 -0.83
CA ALA A 542 -0.83 -20.62 -2.05
C ALA A 542 -0.07 -19.29 -2.19
N GLY A 543 -0.11 -18.45 -1.18
CA GLY A 543 0.65 -17.20 -1.14
C GLY A 543 2.16 -17.45 -1.20
N ARG A 544 2.88 -16.47 -1.73
CA ARG A 544 4.35 -16.52 -1.90
C ARG A 544 4.99 -15.24 -1.39
N VAL A 545 6.23 -15.35 -0.94
CA VAL A 545 7.09 -14.19 -0.76
C VAL A 545 7.40 -13.58 -2.11
N LEU A 546 7.32 -12.25 -2.19
CA LEU A 546 7.66 -11.46 -3.36
C LEU A 546 8.88 -10.61 -3.03
N ARG A 547 9.96 -10.77 -3.82
CA ARG A 547 11.19 -10.00 -3.67
C ARG A 547 11.31 -8.99 -4.83
N SER A 548 11.79 -7.80 -4.54
CA SER A 548 12.08 -6.82 -5.60
C SER A 548 13.13 -7.33 -6.60
N THR A 549 14.01 -8.21 -6.15
CA THR A 549 15.05 -8.87 -6.97
C THR A 549 14.47 -9.85 -8.00
N ASP A 550 13.23 -10.29 -7.85
CA ASP A 550 12.54 -11.18 -8.80
C ASP A 550 11.87 -10.41 -9.95
N ARG A 551 11.96 -9.07 -9.94
CA ARG A 551 11.46 -8.25 -11.05
C ARG A 551 12.17 -8.63 -12.34
N VAL A 552 11.40 -9.04 -13.36
CA VAL A 552 11.95 -9.24 -14.70
C VAL A 552 12.45 -7.87 -15.18
N ALA A 553 13.70 -7.79 -15.57
CA ALA A 553 14.30 -6.57 -16.09
C ALA A 553 13.54 -6.11 -17.35
N THR A 554 12.52 -5.28 -17.16
CA THR A 554 11.70 -4.67 -18.21
C THR A 554 11.90 -3.15 -18.21
N ARG A 555 13.15 -2.70 -18.27
CA ARG A 555 13.40 -1.32 -18.70
C ARG A 555 14.02 -1.35 -20.08
N PRO A 556 13.39 -0.67 -21.07
CA PRO A 556 13.96 -0.51 -22.40
C PRO A 556 15.25 0.32 -22.39
#